data_8f7b3389492e48f0434714fb0c77ebd5
#
_entry.id   8f7b3389492e48f0434714fb0c77ebd5
#
_cell.length_a   1.000
_cell.length_b   1.000
_cell.length_c   1.000
_cell.angle_alpha   90.00
_cell.angle_beta   90.00
_cell.angle_gamma   90.00
#
_symmetry.space_group_name_H-M   'P 1'
#
loop_
_entity.id
_entity.type
_entity.pdbx_description
1 polymer ?
#
loop_
_entity_poly.entity_id
_entity_poly.type
_entity_poly.pdbx_seq_one_letter_code
_entity_poly.pdbx_strand_id
1 'polypeptide(L)'
;MSRVAIITGAASGIGRSTAHRLIGQGWSVVGLDVSFGSELATSDKVDGLKTLYCDVTNEGSIVDAFGTIASTYGHVDAIVCSAGKLEIGPLSEMPVEDFDRLYQVNTRGAWLCARQSIPLMRKSPHRDKFPRIVFLGSIAGIRPKVSGGAYGAQKAALHVITSVMAAELGPEGILVNAVAPGTVDTPMVQAKSDSSKTGDYRPSGNSPLGRVAAPEDIAAVIEFLLGEQANYVTGAIIPADGGTRAAFIPPAVQG
;
A
#
# COMPACT_ATOMS: atom_id res chain seq x y z
N MET A 1 4.55 -24.19 10.14
CA MET A 1 3.85 -22.96 10.61
C MET A 1 3.31 -22.23 9.40
N SER A 2 2.15 -21.55 9.51
CA SER A 2 1.65 -20.70 8.42
C SER A 2 2.52 -19.45 8.29
N ARG A 3 2.64 -18.89 7.07
CA ARG A 3 3.31 -17.62 6.84
C ARG A 3 2.48 -16.48 7.46
N VAL A 4 3.15 -15.48 8.04
CA VAL A 4 2.52 -14.34 8.72
C VAL A 4 2.67 -13.08 7.85
N ALA A 5 1.55 -12.45 7.50
CA ALA A 5 1.51 -11.19 6.77
C ALA A 5 0.88 -10.06 7.59
N ILE A 6 1.49 -8.88 7.54
CA ILE A 6 0.93 -7.64 8.09
C ILE A 6 0.41 -6.79 6.93
N ILE A 7 -0.77 -6.19 7.08
CA ILE A 7 -1.33 -5.28 6.08
C ILE A 7 -1.80 -4.01 6.78
N THR A 8 -1.20 -2.86 6.47
CA THR A 8 -1.70 -1.57 6.94
C THR A 8 -2.81 -1.05 6.05
N GLY A 9 -3.79 -0.31 6.59
CA GLY A 9 -4.97 0.13 5.84
C GLY A 9 -5.90 -1.04 5.48
N ALA A 10 -5.97 -2.06 6.34
CA ALA A 10 -6.66 -3.32 6.05
C ALA A 10 -8.19 -3.26 6.21
N ALA A 11 -8.74 -2.16 6.71
CA ALA A 11 -10.19 -2.02 6.91
C ALA A 11 -10.96 -1.82 5.59
N SER A 12 -10.30 -1.38 4.51
CA SER A 12 -11.00 -1.05 3.26
C SER A 12 -10.13 -1.23 2.00
N GLY A 13 -10.75 -1.11 0.84
CA GLY A 13 -10.11 -1.02 -0.46
C GLY A 13 -9.07 -2.11 -0.73
N ILE A 14 -7.91 -1.71 -1.23
CA ILE A 14 -6.83 -2.62 -1.65
C ILE A 14 -6.29 -3.44 -0.47
N GLY A 15 -6.12 -2.82 0.72
CA GLY A 15 -5.64 -3.52 1.91
C GLY A 15 -6.56 -4.67 2.31
N ARG A 16 -7.88 -4.41 2.36
CA ARG A 16 -8.89 -5.44 2.68
C ARG A 16 -8.92 -6.55 1.62
N SER A 17 -8.90 -6.20 0.35
CA SER A 17 -8.90 -7.16 -0.75
C SER A 17 -7.63 -8.05 -0.71
N THR A 18 -6.46 -7.45 -0.40
CA THR A 18 -5.22 -8.20 -0.21
C THR A 18 -5.32 -9.17 0.97
N ALA A 19 -5.92 -8.73 2.09
CA ALA A 19 -6.11 -9.59 3.26
C ALA A 19 -6.94 -10.84 2.91
N HIS A 20 -8.08 -10.67 2.22
CA HIS A 20 -8.92 -11.77 1.75
C HIS A 20 -8.14 -12.78 0.90
N ARG A 21 -7.35 -12.29 -0.07
CA ARG A 21 -6.58 -13.17 -0.95
C ARG A 21 -5.55 -13.98 -0.18
N LEU A 22 -4.81 -13.37 0.73
CA LEU A 22 -3.77 -14.07 1.50
C LEU A 22 -4.36 -15.08 2.49
N ILE A 23 -5.49 -14.76 3.13
CA ILE A 23 -6.21 -15.71 3.99
C ILE A 23 -6.65 -16.92 3.18
N GLY A 24 -7.22 -16.72 1.98
CA GLY A 24 -7.59 -17.80 1.06
C GLY A 24 -6.42 -18.70 0.63
N GLN A 25 -5.18 -18.22 0.77
CA GLN A 25 -3.95 -18.99 0.52
C GLN A 25 -3.32 -19.59 1.80
N GLY A 26 -4.00 -19.52 2.92
CA GLY A 26 -3.56 -20.09 4.19
C GLY A 26 -2.51 -19.27 4.95
N TRP A 27 -2.41 -17.96 4.66
CA TRP A 27 -1.60 -17.06 5.47
C TRP A 27 -2.32 -16.69 6.76
N SER A 28 -1.57 -16.53 7.85
CA SER A 28 -2.02 -15.80 9.03
C SER A 28 -1.90 -14.31 8.75
N VAL A 29 -3.01 -13.58 8.68
CA VAL A 29 -3.03 -12.17 8.31
C VAL A 29 -3.40 -11.30 9.49
N VAL A 30 -2.57 -10.28 9.77
CA VAL A 30 -2.84 -9.23 10.74
C VAL A 30 -3.08 -7.92 10.01
N GLY A 31 -4.31 -7.42 10.10
CA GLY A 31 -4.69 -6.13 9.57
C GLY A 31 -4.48 -5.02 10.59
N LEU A 32 -3.81 -3.95 10.18
CA LEU A 32 -3.58 -2.74 10.96
C LEU A 32 -4.38 -1.58 10.36
N ASP A 33 -5.20 -0.93 11.17
CA ASP A 33 -6.00 0.24 10.74
C ASP A 33 -6.41 1.08 11.95
N VAL A 34 -6.63 2.37 11.76
CA VAL A 34 -7.15 3.28 12.80
C VAL A 34 -8.62 3.02 13.12
N SER A 35 -9.34 2.29 12.29
CA SER A 35 -10.75 1.92 12.50
C SER A 35 -10.96 0.63 13.29
N PHE A 36 -9.88 -0.09 13.62
CA PHE A 36 -9.94 -1.32 14.41
C PHE A 36 -9.85 -1.04 15.92
N GLY A 37 -10.29 -2.01 16.76
CA GLY A 37 -10.07 -1.95 18.20
C GLY A 37 -8.59 -2.12 18.59
N SER A 38 -8.26 -1.79 19.83
CA SER A 38 -6.87 -1.85 20.35
C SER A 38 -6.36 -3.27 20.61
N GLU A 39 -7.24 -4.25 20.71
CA GLU A 39 -6.89 -5.65 20.95
C GLU A 39 -6.87 -6.47 19.67
N LEU A 40 -5.98 -7.46 19.60
CA LEU A 40 -5.92 -8.40 18.48
C LEU A 40 -7.16 -9.30 18.49
N ALA A 41 -8.03 -9.11 17.54
CA ALA A 41 -9.29 -9.83 17.41
C ALA A 41 -9.49 -10.36 15.98
N THR A 42 -10.47 -11.23 15.81
CA THR A 42 -10.94 -11.62 14.47
C THR A 42 -11.94 -10.61 13.99
N SER A 43 -11.77 -10.10 12.76
CA SER A 43 -12.72 -9.18 12.16
C SER A 43 -14.00 -9.89 11.72
N ASP A 44 -15.15 -9.34 12.06
CA ASP A 44 -16.44 -9.82 11.57
C ASP A 44 -16.64 -9.59 10.08
N LYS A 45 -15.85 -8.67 9.49
CA LYS A 45 -15.97 -8.28 8.07
C LYS A 45 -15.09 -9.12 7.12
N VAL A 46 -14.02 -9.72 7.65
CA VAL A 46 -13.12 -10.59 6.88
C VAL A 46 -12.86 -11.81 7.75
N ASP A 47 -13.50 -12.91 7.43
CA ASP A 47 -13.33 -14.15 8.20
C ASP A 47 -11.85 -14.58 8.19
N GLY A 48 -11.32 -14.89 9.37
CA GLY A 48 -9.91 -15.24 9.55
C GLY A 48 -8.93 -14.05 9.62
N LEU A 49 -9.35 -12.80 9.40
CA LEU A 49 -8.49 -11.63 9.60
C LEU A 49 -8.36 -11.33 11.10
N LYS A 50 -7.13 -11.27 11.57
CA LYS A 50 -6.82 -10.70 12.90
C LYS A 50 -6.64 -9.20 12.75
N THR A 51 -7.31 -8.41 13.58
CA THR A 51 -7.31 -6.94 13.47
C THR A 51 -6.65 -6.31 14.69
N LEU A 52 -5.95 -5.20 14.49
CA LEU A 52 -5.30 -4.44 15.54
C LEU A 52 -5.30 -2.95 15.17
N TYR A 53 -5.66 -2.11 16.14
CA TYR A 53 -5.53 -0.66 15.99
C TYR A 53 -4.08 -0.26 15.70
N CYS A 54 -3.89 0.60 14.71
CA CYS A 54 -2.59 1.21 14.45
C CYS A 54 -2.77 2.53 13.70
N ASP A 55 -2.33 3.62 14.32
CA ASP A 55 -2.15 4.90 13.63
C ASP A 55 -0.71 4.97 13.10
N VAL A 56 -0.56 4.84 11.78
CA VAL A 56 0.75 4.86 11.11
C VAL A 56 1.45 6.21 11.19
N THR A 57 0.78 7.30 11.61
CA THR A 57 1.38 8.60 11.85
C THR A 57 2.06 8.70 13.21
N ASN A 58 1.68 7.83 14.14
CA ASN A 58 2.18 7.78 15.52
C ASN A 58 3.16 6.60 15.70
N GLU A 59 4.44 6.90 15.93
CA GLU A 59 5.47 5.88 16.10
C GLU A 59 5.21 4.98 17.32
N GLY A 60 4.67 5.52 18.42
CA GLY A 60 4.29 4.74 19.61
C GLY A 60 3.21 3.70 19.27
N SER A 61 2.16 4.12 18.54
CA SER A 61 1.10 3.21 18.08
C SER A 61 1.65 2.07 17.19
N ILE A 62 2.62 2.37 16.33
CA ILE A 62 3.28 1.35 15.51
C ILE A 62 4.07 0.38 16.41
N VAL A 63 4.87 0.90 17.35
CA VAL A 63 5.67 0.08 18.27
C VAL A 63 4.77 -0.86 19.07
N ASP A 64 3.66 -0.37 19.61
CA ASP A 64 2.71 -1.16 20.39
C ASP A 64 2.05 -2.27 19.56
N ALA A 65 1.60 -1.94 18.33
CA ALA A 65 1.03 -2.90 17.41
C ALA A 65 2.02 -4.02 17.05
N PHE A 66 3.26 -3.65 16.70
CA PHE A 66 4.31 -4.62 16.37
C PHE A 66 4.79 -5.40 17.58
N GLY A 67 4.76 -4.84 18.80
CA GLY A 67 4.98 -5.55 20.05
C GLY A 67 3.96 -6.67 20.28
N THR A 68 2.69 -6.39 20.04
CA THR A 68 1.59 -7.38 20.10
C THR A 68 1.79 -8.47 19.05
N ILE A 69 2.16 -8.14 17.82
CA ILE A 69 2.44 -9.11 16.76
C ILE A 69 3.65 -9.98 17.13
N ALA A 70 4.72 -9.37 17.64
CA ALA A 70 5.92 -10.09 18.06
C ALA A 70 5.64 -11.11 19.16
N SER A 71 4.83 -10.74 20.16
CA SER A 71 4.45 -11.64 21.25
C SER A 71 3.54 -12.79 20.79
N THR A 72 2.70 -12.54 19.78
CA THR A 72 1.72 -13.52 19.28
C THR A 72 2.35 -14.51 18.28
N TYR A 73 3.16 -14.02 17.35
CA TYR A 73 3.65 -14.81 16.21
C TYR A 73 5.17 -15.05 16.25
N GLY A 74 5.94 -14.19 16.92
CA GLY A 74 7.39 -14.28 17.01
C GLY A 74 8.14 -13.90 15.72
N HIS A 75 7.48 -13.91 14.56
CA HIS A 75 8.06 -13.62 13.25
C HIS A 75 7.05 -12.98 12.31
N VAL A 76 7.54 -12.46 11.19
CA VAL A 76 6.74 -11.94 10.07
C VAL A 76 7.40 -12.36 8.76
N ASP A 77 6.61 -12.79 7.78
CA ASP A 77 7.08 -13.18 6.45
C ASP A 77 6.80 -12.10 5.38
N ALA A 78 5.77 -11.28 5.61
CA ALA A 78 5.45 -10.21 4.67
C ALA A 78 4.82 -9.00 5.37
N ILE A 79 5.05 -7.81 4.80
CA ILE A 79 4.28 -6.61 5.10
C ILE A 79 3.82 -5.94 3.80
N VAL A 80 2.56 -5.52 3.79
CA VAL A 80 1.98 -4.68 2.75
C VAL A 80 1.61 -3.32 3.35
N CYS A 81 2.36 -2.28 2.98
CA CYS A 81 2.14 -0.91 3.44
C CYS A 81 1.09 -0.24 2.53
N SER A 82 -0.20 -0.48 2.83
CA SER A 82 -1.34 -0.01 2.02
C SER A 82 -2.10 1.15 2.65
N ALA A 83 -1.84 1.51 3.91
CA ALA A 83 -2.42 2.71 4.51
C ALA A 83 -2.05 3.95 3.69
N GLY A 84 -3.02 4.81 3.43
CA GLY A 84 -2.80 6.00 2.62
C GLY A 84 -3.90 7.04 2.75
N LYS A 85 -3.59 8.26 2.32
CA LYS A 85 -4.53 9.38 2.18
C LYS A 85 -4.34 10.06 0.82
N LEU A 86 -5.40 10.68 0.35
CA LEU A 86 -5.40 11.46 -0.89
C LEU A 86 -5.94 12.87 -0.58
N GLU A 87 -5.14 13.88 -0.88
CA GLU A 87 -5.56 15.28 -0.95
C GLU A 87 -5.25 15.84 -2.33
N ILE A 88 -6.13 16.69 -2.82
CA ILE A 88 -6.08 17.25 -4.17
C ILE A 88 -6.23 18.75 -4.10
N GLY A 89 -5.39 19.45 -4.83
CA GLY A 89 -5.38 20.90 -4.93
C GLY A 89 -4.09 21.38 -5.58
N PRO A 90 -4.07 22.64 -6.08
CA PRO A 90 -2.84 23.28 -6.57
C PRO A 90 -1.78 23.32 -5.48
N LEU A 91 -0.53 22.99 -5.82
CA LEU A 91 0.58 23.03 -4.85
C LEU A 91 0.80 24.41 -4.24
N SER A 92 0.53 25.47 -5.00
CA SER A 92 0.65 26.86 -4.54
C SER A 92 -0.36 27.25 -3.46
N GLU A 93 -1.44 26.47 -3.30
CA GLU A 93 -2.55 26.76 -2.40
C GLU A 93 -2.78 25.65 -1.38
N MET A 94 -1.97 24.58 -1.45
CA MET A 94 -2.10 23.43 -0.55
C MET A 94 -1.82 23.86 0.90
N PRO A 95 -2.77 23.65 1.84
CA PRO A 95 -2.51 23.89 3.26
C PRO A 95 -1.32 23.06 3.75
N VAL A 96 -0.44 23.67 4.55
CA VAL A 96 0.75 22.98 5.08
C VAL A 96 0.36 21.73 5.86
N GLU A 97 -0.72 21.81 6.63
CA GLU A 97 -1.24 20.71 7.45
C GLU A 97 -1.69 19.52 6.59
N ASP A 98 -2.25 19.76 5.40
CA ASP A 98 -2.66 18.71 4.48
C ASP A 98 -1.44 18.08 3.81
N PHE A 99 -0.45 18.88 3.42
CA PHE A 99 0.82 18.38 2.88
C PHE A 99 1.55 17.51 3.91
N ASP A 100 1.66 17.98 5.16
CA ASP A 100 2.31 17.25 6.25
C ASP A 100 1.56 15.96 6.59
N ARG A 101 0.24 15.99 6.58
CA ARG A 101 -0.59 14.81 6.81
C ARG A 101 -0.39 13.75 5.72
N LEU A 102 -0.29 14.18 4.45
CA LEU A 102 0.04 13.27 3.35
C LEU A 102 1.41 12.63 3.55
N TYR A 103 2.42 13.42 3.93
CA TYR A 103 3.75 12.92 4.23
C TYR A 103 3.74 11.90 5.36
N GLN A 104 3.10 12.25 6.49
CA GLN A 104 3.04 11.42 7.68
C GLN A 104 2.40 10.05 7.40
N VAL A 105 1.30 10.01 6.64
CA VAL A 105 0.62 8.75 6.32
C VAL A 105 1.32 8.02 5.19
N ASN A 106 1.48 8.67 4.01
CA ASN A 106 1.83 7.97 2.77
C ASN A 106 3.31 7.60 2.67
N THR A 107 4.21 8.39 3.30
CA THR A 107 5.66 8.19 3.20
C THR A 107 6.24 7.71 4.52
N ARG A 108 6.19 8.59 5.55
CA ARG A 108 6.81 8.30 6.84
C ARG A 108 6.19 7.07 7.52
N GLY A 109 4.85 7.00 7.57
CA GLY A 109 4.15 5.89 8.20
C GLY A 109 4.39 4.55 7.51
N ALA A 110 4.36 4.54 6.17
CA ALA A 110 4.67 3.34 5.40
C ALA A 110 6.11 2.87 5.66
N TRP A 111 7.09 3.78 5.65
CA TRP A 111 8.48 3.48 5.95
C TRP A 111 8.67 2.98 7.39
N LEU A 112 8.03 3.61 8.38
CA LEU A 112 8.12 3.18 9.78
C LEU A 112 7.59 1.76 9.99
N CYS A 113 6.43 1.43 9.39
CA CYS A 113 5.87 0.08 9.47
C CYS A 113 6.79 -0.96 8.80
N ALA A 114 7.34 -0.65 7.64
CA ALA A 114 8.32 -1.51 6.98
C ALA A 114 9.57 -1.69 7.85
N ARG A 115 10.15 -0.62 8.36
CA ARG A 115 11.31 -0.65 9.27
C ARG A 115 11.06 -1.52 10.50
N GLN A 116 9.88 -1.38 11.11
CA GLN A 116 9.52 -2.13 12.32
C GLN A 116 9.30 -3.63 12.05
N SER A 117 8.98 -4.02 10.81
CA SER A 117 8.83 -5.42 10.43
C SER A 117 10.16 -6.16 10.26
N ILE A 118 11.25 -5.48 9.93
CA ILE A 118 12.55 -6.09 9.59
C ILE A 118 13.10 -6.99 10.69
N PRO A 119 13.12 -6.61 11.98
CA PRO A 119 13.59 -7.49 13.04
C PRO A 119 12.79 -8.80 13.16
N LEU A 120 11.49 -8.77 12.86
CA LEU A 120 10.61 -9.94 12.85
C LEU A 120 10.82 -10.79 11.58
N MET A 121 11.09 -10.15 10.45
CA MET A 121 11.44 -10.84 9.21
C MET A 121 12.75 -11.63 9.34
N ARG A 122 13.73 -11.08 10.05
CA ARG A 122 14.99 -11.78 10.37
C ARG A 122 14.78 -13.06 11.17
N LYS A 123 13.66 -13.17 11.91
CA LYS A 123 13.28 -14.34 12.72
C LYS A 123 12.35 -15.31 11.98
N SER A 124 11.98 -15.02 10.72
CA SER A 124 11.09 -15.90 9.97
C SER A 124 11.69 -17.29 9.80
N PRO A 125 10.94 -18.36 10.07
CA PRO A 125 11.34 -19.73 9.77
C PRO A 125 11.29 -20.05 8.27
N HIS A 126 10.73 -19.14 7.45
CA HIS A 126 10.58 -19.28 6.00
C HIS A 126 11.58 -18.39 5.23
N ARG A 127 12.79 -18.23 5.76
CA ARG A 127 13.81 -17.38 5.14
C ARG A 127 14.27 -17.86 3.76
N ASP A 128 14.18 -19.14 3.50
CA ASP A 128 14.39 -19.75 2.18
C ASP A 128 13.40 -19.26 1.11
N LYS A 129 12.25 -18.75 1.55
CA LYS A 129 11.21 -18.18 0.67
C LYS A 129 11.27 -16.66 0.58
N PHE A 130 12.29 -16.03 1.13
CA PHE A 130 12.54 -14.59 1.16
C PHE A 130 11.39 -13.78 1.75
N PRO A 131 11.49 -13.24 2.99
CA PRO A 131 10.53 -12.28 3.53
C PRO A 131 10.35 -11.05 2.60
N ARG A 132 9.17 -10.44 2.61
CA ARG A 132 8.78 -9.46 1.60
C ARG A 132 8.20 -8.18 2.18
N ILE A 133 8.61 -7.05 1.62
CA ILE A 133 8.02 -5.74 1.85
C ILE A 133 7.40 -5.26 0.54
N VAL A 134 6.10 -4.95 0.56
CA VAL A 134 5.42 -4.36 -0.60
C VAL A 134 4.83 -3.01 -0.19
N PHE A 135 5.29 -1.95 -0.84
CA PHE A 135 4.71 -0.62 -0.69
C PHE A 135 3.58 -0.39 -1.70
N LEU A 136 2.51 0.26 -1.27
CA LEU A 136 1.48 0.75 -2.17
C LEU A 136 1.86 2.16 -2.66
N GLY A 137 2.56 2.19 -3.79
CA GLY A 137 2.88 3.41 -4.51
C GLY A 137 1.67 3.99 -5.25
N SER A 138 1.92 4.63 -6.38
CA SER A 138 0.91 5.10 -7.34
C SER A 138 1.59 5.48 -8.65
N ILE A 139 0.86 5.39 -9.77
CA ILE A 139 1.31 6.00 -11.03
C ILE A 139 1.49 7.52 -10.88
N ALA A 140 0.84 8.18 -9.92
CA ALA A 140 1.03 9.59 -9.63
C ALA A 140 2.47 9.93 -9.22
N GLY A 141 3.21 8.97 -8.64
CA GLY A 141 4.64 9.11 -8.33
C GLY A 141 5.56 8.90 -9.54
N ILE A 142 5.04 8.40 -10.66
CA ILE A 142 5.77 8.18 -11.92
C ILE A 142 5.37 9.21 -12.97
N ARG A 143 4.07 9.46 -13.09
CA ARG A 143 3.46 10.42 -14.00
C ARG A 143 2.55 11.35 -13.21
N PRO A 144 3.10 12.43 -12.64
CA PRO A 144 2.32 13.39 -11.87
C PRO A 144 1.29 14.10 -12.74
N LYS A 145 0.19 14.54 -12.12
CA LYS A 145 -0.81 15.38 -12.78
C LYS A 145 -1.03 16.67 -12.01
N VAL A 146 -1.54 17.69 -12.69
CA VAL A 146 -1.96 18.95 -12.08
C VAL A 146 -2.96 18.68 -10.96
N SER A 147 -2.91 19.46 -9.90
CA SER A 147 -3.68 19.33 -8.66
C SER A 147 -3.44 18.04 -7.85
N GLY A 148 -2.59 17.13 -8.30
CA GLY A 148 -2.20 15.90 -7.59
C GLY A 148 -0.75 15.91 -7.11
N GLY A 149 -0.07 17.08 -7.15
CA GLY A 149 1.38 17.17 -6.93
C GLY A 149 1.82 16.77 -5.53
N ALA A 150 1.12 17.19 -4.48
CA ALA A 150 1.44 16.82 -3.12
C ALA A 150 1.39 15.29 -2.92
N TYR A 151 0.30 14.66 -3.32
CA TYR A 151 0.15 13.21 -3.27
C TYR A 151 1.20 12.49 -4.13
N GLY A 152 1.41 12.97 -5.36
CA GLY A 152 2.41 12.41 -6.28
C GLY A 152 3.82 12.44 -5.71
N ALA A 153 4.22 13.54 -5.05
CA ALA A 153 5.51 13.68 -4.39
C ALA A 153 5.71 12.62 -3.29
N GLN A 154 4.68 12.38 -2.46
CA GLN A 154 4.75 11.35 -1.41
C GLN A 154 4.88 9.94 -2.00
N LYS A 155 4.17 9.65 -3.09
CA LYS A 155 4.26 8.35 -3.77
C LYS A 155 5.59 8.18 -4.52
N ALA A 156 6.16 9.24 -5.08
CA ALA A 156 7.51 9.22 -5.65
C ALA A 156 8.58 8.94 -4.59
N ALA A 157 8.45 9.55 -3.39
CA ALA A 157 9.34 9.26 -2.27
C ALA A 157 9.32 7.76 -1.88
N LEU A 158 8.14 7.11 -1.88
CA LEU A 158 8.04 5.66 -1.65
C LEU A 158 8.76 4.85 -2.73
N HIS A 159 8.75 5.28 -3.98
CA HIS A 159 9.48 4.59 -5.06
C HIS A 159 10.99 4.62 -4.81
N VAL A 160 11.53 5.76 -4.38
CA VAL A 160 12.94 5.88 -3.99
C VAL A 160 13.26 5.00 -2.78
N ILE A 161 12.42 5.06 -1.73
CA ILE A 161 12.55 4.23 -0.52
C ILE A 161 12.56 2.74 -0.89
N THR A 162 11.66 2.31 -1.79
CA THR A 162 11.60 0.93 -2.28
C THR A 162 12.92 0.48 -2.88
N SER A 163 13.48 1.29 -3.78
CA SER A 163 14.73 0.97 -4.49
C SER A 163 15.92 0.89 -3.53
N VAL A 164 16.03 1.85 -2.60
CA VAL A 164 17.15 1.89 -1.64
C VAL A 164 17.04 0.73 -0.65
N MET A 165 15.86 0.51 -0.04
CA MET A 165 15.66 -0.60 0.90
C MET A 165 15.87 -1.97 0.23
N ALA A 166 15.53 -2.13 -1.05
CA ALA A 166 15.80 -3.36 -1.78
C ALA A 166 17.29 -3.67 -1.89
N ALA A 167 18.11 -2.65 -2.16
CA ALA A 167 19.56 -2.78 -2.24
C ALA A 167 20.20 -3.06 -0.86
N GLU A 168 19.70 -2.39 0.19
CA GLU A 168 20.20 -2.54 1.56
C GLU A 168 19.84 -3.90 2.17
N LEU A 169 18.63 -4.41 1.91
CA LEU A 169 18.09 -5.62 2.53
C LEU A 169 18.26 -6.88 1.66
N GLY A 170 18.61 -6.71 0.39
CA GLY A 170 18.88 -7.84 -0.54
C GLY A 170 19.91 -8.82 -0.02
N PRO A 171 21.08 -8.39 0.53
CA PRO A 171 22.06 -9.30 1.12
C PRO A 171 21.50 -10.12 2.30
N GLU A 172 20.44 -9.66 2.95
CA GLU A 172 19.74 -10.39 4.01
C GLU A 172 18.63 -11.29 3.47
N GLY A 173 18.38 -11.32 2.17
CA GLY A 173 17.30 -12.08 1.54
C GLY A 173 15.91 -11.51 1.80
N ILE A 174 15.77 -10.22 2.09
CA ILE A 174 14.48 -9.54 2.20
C ILE A 174 14.22 -8.78 0.91
N LEU A 175 13.13 -9.12 0.21
CA LEU A 175 12.77 -8.49 -1.06
C LEU A 175 11.84 -7.30 -0.81
N VAL A 176 12.11 -6.19 -1.48
CA VAL A 176 11.33 -4.94 -1.32
C VAL A 176 10.87 -4.46 -2.67
N ASN A 177 9.55 -4.34 -2.85
CA ASN A 177 8.95 -3.88 -4.11
C ASN A 177 7.82 -2.89 -3.84
N ALA A 178 7.38 -2.19 -4.87
CA ALA A 178 6.17 -1.38 -4.82
C ALA A 178 5.22 -1.74 -5.97
N VAL A 179 3.93 -1.70 -5.70
CA VAL A 179 2.90 -1.67 -6.74
C VAL A 179 2.49 -0.21 -6.93
N ALA A 180 2.37 0.24 -8.17
CA ALA A 180 1.95 1.58 -8.54
C ALA A 180 0.60 1.53 -9.28
N PRO A 181 -0.54 1.55 -8.54
CA PRO A 181 -1.86 1.51 -9.14
C PRO A 181 -2.18 2.75 -9.96
N GLY A 182 -3.04 2.59 -10.98
CA GLY A 182 -3.82 3.66 -11.59
C GLY A 182 -4.99 4.08 -10.71
N THR A 183 -6.10 4.49 -11.34
CA THR A 183 -7.35 4.74 -10.63
C THR A 183 -7.97 3.41 -10.20
N VAL A 184 -8.27 3.28 -8.91
CA VAL A 184 -8.88 2.09 -8.31
C VAL A 184 -10.16 2.50 -7.60
N ASP A 185 -11.22 1.73 -7.78
CA ASP A 185 -12.51 1.96 -7.12
C ASP A 185 -12.42 1.62 -5.63
N THR A 186 -12.16 2.64 -4.84
CA THR A 186 -11.97 2.54 -3.38
C THR A 186 -12.72 3.66 -2.68
N PRO A 187 -13.09 3.48 -1.38
CA PRO A 187 -13.70 4.55 -0.60
C PRO A 187 -12.92 5.85 -0.61
N MET A 188 -11.59 5.79 -0.67
CA MET A 188 -10.72 6.98 -0.75
C MET A 188 -10.96 7.79 -2.02
N VAL A 189 -11.12 7.13 -3.17
CA VAL A 189 -11.36 7.78 -4.47
C VAL A 189 -12.80 8.26 -4.57
N GLN A 190 -13.77 7.45 -4.11
CA GLN A 190 -15.20 7.79 -4.09
C GLN A 190 -15.45 9.05 -3.24
N ALA A 191 -14.90 9.12 -2.02
CA ALA A 191 -15.05 10.27 -1.13
C ALA A 191 -14.53 11.59 -1.75
N LYS A 192 -13.48 11.54 -2.58
CA LYS A 192 -12.97 12.73 -3.28
C LYS A 192 -13.79 13.06 -4.53
N SER A 193 -14.34 12.08 -5.22
CA SER A 193 -15.27 12.31 -6.33
C SER A 193 -16.55 13.01 -5.86
N ASP A 194 -17.10 12.60 -4.73
CA ASP A 194 -18.32 13.16 -4.15
C ASP A 194 -18.11 14.56 -3.55
N SER A 195 -16.93 14.83 -2.98
CA SER A 195 -16.63 16.13 -2.33
C SER A 195 -16.25 17.23 -3.31
N SER A 196 -15.92 16.91 -4.56
CA SER A 196 -15.55 17.90 -5.58
C SER A 196 -16.80 18.59 -6.16
N LYS A 197 -17.39 19.50 -5.38
CA LYS A 197 -18.50 20.36 -5.84
C LYS A 197 -18.15 21.23 -7.07
N THR A 198 -16.87 21.28 -7.45
CA THR A 198 -16.34 22.06 -8.58
C THR A 198 -16.03 21.21 -9.82
N GLY A 199 -16.21 19.89 -9.78
CA GLY A 199 -15.92 19.03 -10.93
C GLY A 199 -14.42 18.89 -11.27
N ASP A 200 -13.51 19.42 -10.45
CA ASP A 200 -12.07 19.51 -10.74
C ASP A 200 -11.32 18.20 -10.52
N TYR A 201 -11.83 17.29 -9.67
CA TYR A 201 -11.25 15.98 -9.58
C TYR A 201 -11.79 15.05 -10.65
N ARG A 202 -11.04 14.93 -11.72
CA ARG A 202 -11.24 13.84 -12.67
C ARG A 202 -10.29 12.70 -12.28
N PRO A 203 -10.79 11.53 -11.90
CA PRO A 203 -9.98 10.31 -11.95
C PRO A 203 -9.22 10.29 -13.27
N SER A 204 -8.10 9.63 -13.38
CA SER A 204 -7.24 9.63 -14.60
C SER A 204 -7.96 9.14 -15.87
N GLY A 205 -9.29 9.16 -15.89
CA GLY A 205 -10.14 8.63 -16.94
C GLY A 205 -10.16 7.10 -16.93
N ASN A 206 -10.84 6.54 -17.90
CA ASN A 206 -10.74 5.11 -18.15
C ASN A 206 -9.30 4.81 -18.61
N SER A 207 -8.73 3.73 -18.05
CA SER A 207 -7.46 3.21 -18.56
C SER A 207 -7.63 2.75 -20.01
N PRO A 208 -6.55 2.51 -20.78
CA PRO A 208 -6.63 1.84 -22.08
C PRO A 208 -7.45 0.54 -22.07
N LEU A 209 -7.58 -0.13 -20.91
CA LEU A 209 -8.45 -1.30 -20.74
C LEU A 209 -9.95 -0.95 -20.64
N GLY A 210 -10.33 0.34 -20.73
CA GLY A 210 -11.73 0.79 -20.76
C GLY A 210 -12.44 0.79 -19.41
N ARG A 211 -11.75 0.53 -18.30
CA ARG A 211 -12.35 0.49 -16.97
C ARG A 211 -11.44 1.07 -15.88
N VAL A 212 -12.04 1.43 -14.77
CA VAL A 212 -11.36 1.65 -13.48
C VAL A 212 -10.99 0.28 -12.89
N ALA A 213 -9.86 0.19 -12.23
CA ALA A 213 -9.45 -1.05 -11.57
C ALA A 213 -10.31 -1.32 -10.33
N ALA A 214 -10.63 -2.59 -10.08
CA ALA A 214 -11.12 -3.04 -8.79
C ALA A 214 -9.96 -3.23 -7.79
N PRO A 215 -10.19 -3.16 -6.47
CA PRO A 215 -9.17 -3.48 -5.47
C PRO A 215 -8.51 -4.84 -5.69
N GLU A 216 -9.26 -5.82 -6.19
CA GLU A 216 -8.84 -7.18 -6.50
C GLU A 216 -7.78 -7.25 -7.61
N ASP A 217 -7.83 -6.34 -8.59
CA ASP A 217 -6.81 -6.24 -9.63
C ASP A 217 -5.44 -5.92 -9.04
N ILE A 218 -5.40 -5.03 -8.06
CA ILE A 218 -4.18 -4.63 -7.39
C ILE A 218 -3.72 -5.69 -6.38
N ALA A 219 -4.66 -6.27 -5.64
CA ALA A 219 -4.37 -7.34 -4.69
C ALA A 219 -3.75 -8.57 -5.38
N ALA A 220 -4.13 -8.86 -6.63
CA ALA A 220 -3.53 -9.93 -7.43
C ALA A 220 -2.04 -9.67 -7.75
N VAL A 221 -1.67 -8.42 -8.04
CA VAL A 221 -0.27 -8.05 -8.28
C VAL A 221 0.54 -8.10 -6.98
N ILE A 222 -0.06 -7.66 -5.86
CA ILE A 222 0.57 -7.77 -4.54
C ILE A 222 0.81 -9.24 -4.20
N GLU A 223 -0.19 -10.10 -4.39
CA GLU A 223 -0.09 -11.55 -4.16
C GLU A 223 1.05 -12.18 -4.97
N PHE A 224 1.17 -11.84 -6.26
CA PHE A 224 2.31 -12.29 -7.09
C PHE A 224 3.65 -11.89 -6.45
N LEU A 225 3.78 -10.63 -6.01
CA LEU A 225 5.01 -10.16 -5.36
C LEU A 225 5.29 -10.84 -4.02
N LEU A 226 4.28 -11.35 -3.34
CA LEU A 226 4.41 -12.11 -2.09
C LEU A 226 4.63 -13.61 -2.34
N GLY A 227 4.48 -14.07 -3.58
CA GLY A 227 4.64 -15.46 -4.00
C GLY A 227 6.08 -15.83 -4.38
N GLU A 228 6.35 -17.12 -4.44
CA GLU A 228 7.67 -17.67 -4.81
C GLU A 228 8.04 -17.36 -6.27
N GLN A 229 7.06 -17.12 -7.12
CA GLN A 229 7.27 -16.73 -8.53
C GLN A 229 7.99 -15.38 -8.67
N ALA A 230 8.00 -14.56 -7.60
CA ALA A 230 8.68 -13.26 -7.57
C ALA A 230 10.03 -13.31 -6.81
N ASN A 231 10.66 -14.48 -6.64
CA ASN A 231 11.91 -14.63 -5.86
C ASN A 231 13.12 -13.88 -6.44
N TYR A 232 13.05 -13.45 -7.69
CA TYR A 232 14.12 -12.65 -8.33
C TYR A 232 13.66 -11.22 -8.64
N VAL A 233 12.57 -10.77 -8.00
CA VAL A 233 12.01 -9.41 -8.16
C VAL A 233 12.24 -8.64 -6.88
N THR A 234 13.14 -7.65 -6.91
CA THR A 234 13.38 -6.70 -5.81
C THR A 234 13.74 -5.33 -6.37
N GLY A 235 13.38 -4.26 -5.67
CA GLY A 235 13.57 -2.88 -6.11
C GLY A 235 12.62 -2.43 -7.24
N ALA A 236 11.68 -3.27 -7.63
CA ALA A 236 10.78 -2.97 -8.73
C ALA A 236 9.60 -2.09 -8.29
N ILE A 237 9.25 -1.13 -9.16
CA ILE A 237 8.01 -0.35 -9.08
C ILE A 237 7.11 -0.86 -10.18
N ILE A 238 6.12 -1.69 -9.84
CA ILE A 238 5.27 -2.37 -10.82
C ILE A 238 3.98 -1.57 -11.05
N PRO A 239 3.79 -0.96 -12.22
CA PRO A 239 2.55 -0.30 -12.56
C PRO A 239 1.42 -1.33 -12.72
N ALA A 240 0.29 -1.08 -12.04
CA ALA A 240 -0.96 -1.81 -12.18
C ALA A 240 -2.05 -0.78 -12.53
N ASP A 241 -1.97 -0.22 -13.74
CA ASP A 241 -2.68 1.00 -14.15
C ASP A 241 -3.51 0.83 -15.42
N GLY A 242 -3.67 -0.40 -15.89
CA GLY A 242 -4.41 -0.68 -17.13
C GLY A 242 -3.84 0.00 -18.37
N GLY A 243 -2.52 0.34 -18.35
CA GLY A 243 -1.83 0.99 -19.45
C GLY A 243 -1.88 2.52 -19.42
N THR A 244 -2.45 3.16 -18.38
CA THR A 244 -2.62 4.62 -18.29
C THR A 244 -1.32 5.39 -18.46
N ARG A 245 -0.18 4.86 -18.02
CA ARG A 245 1.12 5.51 -18.18
C ARG A 245 1.92 5.05 -19.41
N ALA A 246 1.48 3.99 -20.09
CA ALA A 246 2.29 3.35 -21.16
C ALA A 246 2.49 4.26 -22.37
N ALA A 247 1.46 5.06 -22.73
CA ALA A 247 1.53 6.02 -23.82
C ALA A 247 0.59 7.20 -23.58
N PHE A 248 0.87 8.32 -24.24
CA PHE A 248 -0.08 9.44 -24.33
C PHE A 248 -1.23 9.04 -25.25
N ILE A 249 -2.45 9.16 -24.75
CA ILE A 249 -3.67 8.99 -25.55
C ILE A 249 -4.21 10.39 -25.83
N PRO A 250 -4.18 10.87 -27.08
CA PRO A 250 -4.71 12.17 -27.40
C PRO A 250 -6.23 12.20 -27.16
N PRO A 251 -6.81 13.36 -26.78
CA PRO A 251 -8.26 13.52 -26.72
C PRO A 251 -8.90 13.15 -28.05
N ALA A 252 -10.07 12.53 -28.00
CA ALA A 252 -10.85 12.29 -29.22
C ALA A 252 -11.15 13.65 -29.88
N VAL A 253 -10.88 13.75 -31.17
CA VAL A 253 -11.27 14.94 -31.96
C VAL A 253 -12.80 14.97 -31.96
N GLN A 254 -13.36 16.00 -31.33
CA GLN A 254 -14.81 16.24 -31.44
C GLN A 254 -15.07 16.64 -32.89
N GLY A 255 -15.66 15.72 -33.64
CA GLY A 255 -16.17 15.95 -35.00
C GLY A 255 -17.42 16.84 -35.03
#